data_632a9b5bee407cae63e1fbb0534e4b90
#
_entry.id   632a9b5bee407cae63e1fbb0534e4b90
#
_cell.length_a   1.000
_cell.length_b   1.000
_cell.length_c   1.000
_cell.angle_alpha   90.00
_cell.angle_beta   90.00
_cell.angle_gamma   90.00
#
_symmetry.space_group_name_H-M   'P 1'
#
loop_
_entity.id
_entity.type
_entity.pdbx_description
1 polymer ?
#
loop_
_entity_poly.entity_id
_entity_poly.type
_entity_poly.pdbx_seq_one_letter_code
_entity_poly.pdbx_strand_id
1 'polypeptide(L)'
;RYIYQNWKMYAFDFPVDGFGAWNIGSAESTRNGLSNISSLKTERKLIGFYGRVNYNYAERYLLMVSARYEGSDKFGKNNRWGWFPSVSAGWRITNEEWMKSVNWIDELKLRAGYGVTGTEPSAPYQYIALYDFNNSYMSYVNGHWVSGIIPANNPNDDLKWEEKHEANVGLDFAFLGGRLSGSLDGYYRYTKDLLYTYTVPMPP
;
A
#
# COMPACT_ATOMS: atom_id res chain seq x y z
N ARG A 1 9.93 7.66 -15.54
CA ARG A 1 10.20 8.33 -14.24
C ARG A 1 10.68 7.28 -13.24
N TYR A 2 11.71 7.61 -12.48
CA TYR A 2 12.25 6.83 -11.38
C TYR A 2 11.84 7.46 -10.05
N ILE A 3 11.47 6.63 -9.08
CA ILE A 3 11.13 7.07 -7.71
C ILE A 3 11.94 6.21 -6.74
N TYR A 4 12.64 6.85 -5.84
CA TYR A 4 13.31 6.22 -4.71
C TYR A 4 12.85 6.87 -3.41
N GLN A 5 12.40 6.07 -2.48
CA GLN A 5 12.01 6.51 -1.14
C GLN A 5 12.78 5.70 -0.10
N ASN A 6 13.42 6.39 0.82
CA ASN A 6 14.04 5.81 1.99
C ASN A 6 13.53 6.55 3.22
N TRP A 7 12.87 5.82 4.10
CA TRP A 7 12.31 6.37 5.31
C TRP A 7 12.85 5.60 6.51
N LYS A 8 13.32 6.35 7.54
CA LYS A 8 13.86 5.80 8.77
C LYS A 8 13.17 6.46 9.94
N MET A 9 12.69 5.65 10.87
CA MET A 9 12.14 6.10 12.13
C MET A 9 12.96 5.53 13.26
N TYR A 10 13.28 6.42 14.21
CA TYR A 10 13.88 6.05 15.49
C TYR A 10 12.92 6.53 16.57
N ALA A 11 12.44 5.63 17.40
CA ALA A 11 11.64 5.96 18.56
C ALA A 11 12.35 5.43 19.80
N PHE A 12 12.39 6.26 20.82
CA PHE A 12 12.90 5.89 22.14
C PHE A 12 11.79 6.18 23.13
N ASP A 13 11.43 5.19 23.92
CA ASP A 13 10.46 5.31 24.99
C ASP A 13 11.17 5.07 26.32
N PHE A 14 11.02 6.03 27.23
CA PHE A 14 11.54 6.00 28.58
C PHE A 14 10.38 6.10 29.57
N PRO A 15 9.61 5.01 29.78
CA PRO A 15 8.58 5.05 30.79
C PRO A 15 9.24 5.23 32.15
N VAL A 16 8.88 6.28 32.82
CA VAL A 16 9.45 6.64 34.10
C VAL A 16 8.33 6.61 35.13
N ASP A 17 8.40 5.62 36.03
CA ASP A 17 7.49 5.53 37.16
C ASP A 17 8.05 6.33 38.36
N GLY A 18 7.15 7.02 39.07
CA GLY A 18 7.43 7.62 40.36
C GLY A 18 7.89 9.06 40.36
N PHE A 19 7.55 9.84 39.32
CA PHE A 19 7.77 11.28 39.35
C PHE A 19 6.81 11.99 40.32
N GLY A 20 7.38 12.68 41.29
CA GLY A 20 6.68 13.83 41.87
C GLY A 20 6.51 14.92 40.82
N ALA A 21 5.48 15.73 40.91
CA ALA A 21 5.09 16.78 39.94
C ALA A 21 6.21 17.77 39.55
N TRP A 22 7.34 17.75 40.20
CA TRP A 22 8.48 18.65 40.05
C TRP A 22 9.67 18.09 39.30
N ASN A 23 9.69 16.81 38.98
CA ASN A 23 10.86 16.11 38.41
C ASN A 23 10.59 15.46 37.07
N ILE A 24 9.75 16.06 36.25
CA ILE A 24 9.50 15.62 34.89
C ILE A 24 10.80 15.72 34.07
N GLY A 25 11.35 14.59 33.65
CA GLY A 25 12.54 14.52 32.81
C GLY A 25 13.87 14.28 33.54
N SER A 26 13.86 14.04 34.88
CA SER A 26 15.07 13.69 35.60
C SER A 26 15.39 12.21 35.43
N ALA A 27 16.65 11.91 35.04
CA ALA A 27 17.16 10.53 34.93
C ALA A 27 17.27 9.80 36.29
N GLU A 28 17.00 10.48 37.40
CA GLU A 28 17.06 9.89 38.76
C GLU A 28 15.95 8.90 39.04
N SER A 29 14.85 8.94 38.29
CA SER A 29 13.77 7.97 38.43
C SER A 29 14.15 6.56 38.00
N THR A 30 15.24 6.42 37.26
CA THR A 30 15.81 5.12 36.88
C THR A 30 16.54 4.43 38.04
N ARG A 31 16.69 5.13 39.17
CA ARG A 31 17.39 4.59 40.38
C ARG A 31 16.73 3.38 40.99
N ASN A 32 15.47 3.14 40.74
CA ASN A 32 14.75 1.99 41.31
C ASN A 32 14.86 0.70 40.44
N GLY A 33 15.73 0.68 39.45
CA GLY A 33 16.05 -0.53 38.68
C GLY A 33 14.94 -1.08 37.79
N LEU A 34 13.87 -0.33 37.58
CA LEU A 34 12.70 -0.75 36.81
C LEU A 34 12.50 0.07 35.52
N SER A 35 13.54 0.70 34.99
CA SER A 35 13.41 1.42 33.72
C SER A 35 13.38 0.43 32.55
N ASN A 36 12.22 0.25 31.97
CA ASN A 36 12.08 -0.37 30.67
C ASN A 36 12.43 0.67 29.60
N ILE A 37 13.64 0.64 29.11
CA ILE A 37 14.04 1.44 27.96
C ILE A 37 13.67 0.65 26.73
N SER A 38 12.77 1.17 25.90
CA SER A 38 12.48 0.61 24.60
C SER A 38 13.03 1.49 23.48
N SER A 39 13.56 0.86 22.46
CA SER A 39 14.00 1.55 21.26
C SER A 39 13.44 0.84 20.03
N LEU A 40 12.89 1.60 19.11
CA LEU A 40 12.38 1.10 17.84
C LEU A 40 13.13 1.78 16.69
N LYS A 41 13.72 0.97 15.83
CA LYS A 41 14.31 1.41 14.58
C LYS A 41 13.58 0.76 13.43
N THR A 42 12.95 1.55 12.59
CA THR A 42 12.24 1.09 11.39
C THR A 42 12.83 1.74 10.16
N GLU A 43 13.09 0.95 9.14
CA GLU A 43 13.56 1.43 7.83
C GLU A 43 12.65 0.87 6.75
N ARG A 44 12.34 1.69 5.75
CA ARG A 44 11.54 1.33 4.56
C ARG A 44 12.21 1.88 3.32
N LYS A 45 12.38 1.02 2.33
CA LYS A 45 12.91 1.37 1.01
C LYS A 45 11.93 0.95 -0.08
N LEU A 46 11.61 1.89 -0.95
CA LEU A 46 10.77 1.69 -2.10
C LEU A 46 11.48 2.20 -3.34
N ILE A 47 11.51 1.39 -4.38
CA ILE A 47 12.06 1.75 -5.69
C ILE A 47 10.99 1.49 -6.72
N GLY A 48 10.73 2.46 -7.59
CA GLY A 48 9.71 2.35 -8.63
C GLY A 48 10.15 2.92 -9.97
N PHE A 49 9.80 2.20 -11.02
CA PHE A 49 9.94 2.62 -12.41
C PHE A 49 8.56 2.78 -13.01
N TYR A 50 8.33 3.87 -13.71
CA TYR A 50 7.04 4.18 -14.32
C TYR A 50 7.23 4.62 -15.76
N GLY A 51 6.44 4.05 -16.66
CA GLY A 51 6.32 4.44 -18.06
C GLY A 51 4.87 4.63 -18.47
N ARG A 52 4.61 5.61 -19.33
CA ARG A 52 3.29 5.86 -19.92
C ARG A 52 3.45 6.28 -21.37
N VAL A 53 2.59 5.73 -22.22
CA VAL A 53 2.43 6.11 -23.61
C VAL A 53 0.98 6.50 -23.84
N ASN A 54 0.77 7.67 -24.46
CA ASN A 54 -0.52 8.13 -24.89
C ASN A 54 -0.52 8.20 -26.41
N TYR A 55 -1.53 7.65 -27.02
CA TYR A 55 -1.72 7.67 -28.46
C TYR A 55 -3.10 8.26 -28.77
N ASN A 56 -3.13 9.23 -29.68
CA ASN A 56 -4.34 9.85 -30.17
C ASN A 56 -4.33 9.78 -31.70
N TYR A 57 -5.32 9.11 -32.26
CA TYR A 57 -5.47 9.04 -33.70
C TYR A 57 -6.72 9.79 -34.14
N ALA A 58 -6.51 10.83 -34.97
CA ALA A 58 -7.56 11.67 -35.57
C ALA A 58 -8.57 12.23 -34.56
N GLU A 59 -8.20 12.39 -33.29
CA GLU A 59 -9.09 12.77 -32.20
C GLU A 59 -10.32 11.85 -32.02
N ARG A 60 -10.29 10.67 -32.62
CA ARG A 60 -11.34 9.64 -32.55
C ARG A 60 -10.98 8.54 -31.60
N TYR A 61 -9.77 8.00 -31.75
CA TYR A 61 -9.28 6.86 -30.97
C TYR A 61 -8.18 7.29 -30.03
N LEU A 62 -8.45 7.16 -28.76
CA LEU A 62 -7.55 7.50 -27.69
C LEU A 62 -7.07 6.21 -27.02
N LEU A 63 -5.77 6.03 -26.87
CA LEU A 63 -5.19 4.89 -26.17
C LEU A 63 -4.15 5.38 -25.18
N MET A 64 -4.23 4.91 -23.96
CA MET A 64 -3.21 5.11 -22.95
C MET A 64 -2.76 3.75 -22.42
N VAL A 65 -1.46 3.52 -22.45
CA VAL A 65 -0.84 2.35 -21.84
C VAL A 65 0.16 2.84 -20.82
N SER A 66 0.09 2.33 -19.62
CA SER A 66 1.08 2.60 -18.60
C SER A 66 1.48 1.35 -17.85
N ALA A 67 2.67 1.36 -17.31
CA ALA A 67 3.18 0.30 -16.49
C ALA A 67 4.03 0.87 -15.34
N ARG A 68 3.87 0.27 -14.17
CA ARG A 68 4.67 0.54 -12.99
C ARG A 68 5.31 -0.75 -12.53
N TYR A 69 6.61 -0.71 -12.35
CA TYR A 69 7.40 -1.81 -11.78
C TYR A 69 8.01 -1.32 -10.48
N GLU A 70 7.67 -1.95 -9.38
CA GLU A 70 7.94 -1.43 -8.05
C GLU A 70 8.49 -2.51 -7.13
N GLY A 71 9.50 -2.15 -6.34
CA GLY A 71 10.12 -3.02 -5.36
C GLY A 71 10.08 -2.41 -3.98
N SER A 72 9.65 -3.20 -2.98
CA SER A 72 9.59 -2.83 -1.57
C SER A 72 10.38 -3.81 -0.71
N ASP A 73 11.07 -3.29 0.30
CA ASP A 73 11.81 -4.09 1.29
C ASP A 73 10.91 -4.68 2.39
N LYS A 74 9.61 -4.38 2.35
CA LYS A 74 8.61 -4.98 3.25
C LYS A 74 8.30 -6.43 2.93
N PHE A 75 8.77 -6.93 1.78
CA PHE A 75 8.55 -8.30 1.32
C PHE A 75 9.82 -9.15 1.40
N GLY A 76 9.64 -10.45 1.51
CA GLY A 76 10.71 -11.43 1.39
C GLY A 76 11.45 -11.34 0.06
N LYS A 77 12.66 -11.89 0.00
CA LYS A 77 13.59 -11.75 -1.13
C LYS A 77 12.97 -12.07 -2.49
N ASN A 78 12.06 -13.04 -2.54
CA ASN A 78 11.48 -13.54 -3.79
C ASN A 78 10.27 -12.72 -4.29
N ASN A 79 9.62 -11.95 -3.41
CA ASN A 79 8.35 -11.27 -3.69
C ASN A 79 8.43 -9.75 -3.59
N ARG A 80 9.65 -9.19 -3.59
CA ARG A 80 9.86 -7.74 -3.44
C ARG A 80 9.30 -6.93 -4.58
N TRP A 81 9.31 -7.47 -5.79
CA TRP A 81 8.97 -6.76 -7.00
C TRP A 81 7.57 -7.09 -7.49
N GLY A 82 6.80 -6.06 -7.77
CA GLY A 82 5.47 -6.14 -8.37
C GLY A 82 5.41 -5.42 -9.72
N TRP A 83 4.58 -5.93 -10.61
CA TRP A 83 4.31 -5.35 -11.92
C TRP A 83 2.86 -4.93 -12.03
N PHE A 84 2.61 -3.64 -12.27
CA PHE A 84 1.28 -3.04 -12.25
C PHE A 84 1.00 -2.35 -13.59
N PRO A 85 0.50 -3.09 -14.58
CA PRO A 85 0.12 -2.55 -15.88
C PRO A 85 -1.25 -1.88 -15.81
N SER A 86 -1.48 -0.95 -16.75
CA SER A 86 -2.79 -0.34 -16.97
C SER A 86 -2.95 0.06 -18.43
N VAL A 87 -4.13 -0.15 -18.96
CA VAL A 87 -4.52 0.23 -20.32
C VAL A 87 -5.88 0.91 -20.27
N SER A 88 -6.04 1.99 -21.00
CA SER A 88 -7.35 2.60 -21.23
C SER A 88 -7.50 3.02 -22.68
N ALA A 89 -8.71 2.82 -23.20
CA ALA A 89 -9.09 3.20 -24.55
C ALA A 89 -10.30 4.12 -24.50
N GLY A 90 -10.36 5.08 -25.40
CA GLY A 90 -11.49 5.96 -25.59
C GLY A 90 -11.81 6.09 -27.08
N TRP A 91 -13.09 6.03 -27.40
CA TRP A 91 -13.60 6.25 -28.74
C TRP A 91 -14.58 7.41 -28.74
N ARG A 92 -14.20 8.51 -29.41
CA ARG A 92 -15.08 9.65 -29.63
C ARG A 92 -15.95 9.40 -30.89
N ILE A 93 -17.10 8.84 -30.63
CA ILE A 93 -18.06 8.45 -31.69
C ILE A 93 -18.54 9.68 -32.48
N THR A 94 -18.70 10.82 -31.82
CA THR A 94 -19.10 12.07 -32.46
C THR A 94 -18.12 12.57 -33.50
N ASN A 95 -16.84 12.17 -33.43
CA ASN A 95 -15.86 12.60 -34.43
C ASN A 95 -15.83 11.70 -35.67
N GLU A 96 -16.66 10.65 -35.71
CA GLU A 96 -16.80 9.81 -36.90
C GLU A 96 -17.52 10.52 -38.05
N GLU A 97 -17.11 10.22 -39.29
CA GLU A 97 -17.69 10.89 -40.47
C GLU A 97 -19.19 10.69 -40.58
N TRP A 98 -19.71 9.51 -40.23
CA TRP A 98 -21.15 9.19 -40.28
C TRP A 98 -21.94 9.86 -39.15
N MET A 99 -21.31 10.34 -38.09
CA MET A 99 -21.96 11.08 -37.00
C MET A 99 -22.09 12.60 -37.30
N LYS A 100 -21.30 13.13 -38.21
CA LYS A 100 -21.31 14.57 -38.55
C LYS A 100 -22.68 15.10 -39.04
N SER A 101 -23.56 14.25 -39.54
CA SER A 101 -24.91 14.59 -39.93
C SER A 101 -25.90 14.68 -38.78
N VAL A 102 -25.52 14.26 -37.58
CA VAL A 102 -26.40 14.18 -36.40
C VAL A 102 -26.15 15.41 -35.52
N ASN A 103 -26.95 16.46 -35.72
CA ASN A 103 -26.71 17.76 -35.08
C ASN A 103 -27.24 17.89 -33.64
N TRP A 104 -27.94 16.90 -33.12
CA TRP A 104 -28.50 16.94 -31.76
C TRP A 104 -27.63 16.22 -30.73
N ILE A 105 -26.57 15.52 -31.17
CA ILE A 105 -25.58 14.88 -30.33
C ILE A 105 -24.31 15.71 -30.35
N ASP A 106 -23.98 16.36 -29.25
CA ASP A 106 -22.79 17.20 -29.13
C ASP A 106 -21.56 16.37 -28.73
N GLU A 107 -21.73 15.41 -27.84
CA GLU A 107 -20.66 14.48 -27.43
C GLU A 107 -21.21 13.08 -27.22
N LEU A 108 -20.52 12.11 -27.77
CA LEU A 108 -20.73 10.70 -27.50
C LEU A 108 -19.36 10.01 -27.49
N LYS A 109 -18.91 9.58 -26.30
CA LYS A 109 -17.59 8.98 -26.12
C LYS A 109 -17.70 7.73 -25.28
N LEU A 110 -17.22 6.63 -25.82
CA LEU A 110 -17.08 5.37 -25.10
C LEU A 110 -15.69 5.28 -24.50
N ARG A 111 -15.61 4.84 -23.26
CA ARG A 111 -14.36 4.61 -22.53
C ARG A 111 -14.33 3.18 -22.02
N ALA A 112 -13.14 2.57 -22.07
CA ALA A 112 -12.89 1.28 -21.44
C ALA A 112 -11.49 1.31 -20.85
N GLY A 113 -11.32 0.67 -19.69
CA GLY A 113 -10.05 0.63 -19.00
C GLY A 113 -9.89 -0.64 -18.19
N TYR A 114 -8.65 -1.04 -18.05
CA TYR A 114 -8.23 -2.09 -17.14
C TYR A 114 -6.91 -1.71 -16.49
N GLY A 115 -6.81 -1.93 -15.18
CA GLY A 115 -5.59 -1.65 -14.46
C GLY A 115 -5.38 -2.56 -13.26
N VAL A 116 -4.12 -2.75 -12.93
CA VAL A 116 -3.68 -3.46 -11.74
C VAL A 116 -2.97 -2.48 -10.82
N THR A 117 -3.33 -2.49 -9.54
CA THR A 117 -2.72 -1.66 -8.50
C THR A 117 -2.20 -2.55 -7.37
N GLY A 118 -0.95 -2.35 -6.98
CA GLY A 118 -0.33 -3.06 -5.85
C GLY A 118 -0.49 -2.32 -4.54
N THR A 119 -0.71 -3.08 -3.47
CA THR A 119 -0.68 -2.59 -2.08
C THR A 119 0.36 -3.37 -1.30
N GLU A 120 1.19 -2.68 -0.53
CA GLU A 120 2.16 -3.30 0.37
C GLU A 120 1.59 -3.44 1.79
N PRO A 121 2.12 -4.35 2.64
CA PRO A 121 1.68 -4.48 4.02
C PRO A 121 1.94 -3.20 4.81
N SER A 122 1.07 -2.88 5.76
CA SER A 122 1.20 -1.69 6.60
C SER A 122 2.44 -1.74 7.49
N ALA A 123 2.67 -2.87 8.15
CA ALA A 123 3.82 -3.06 9.02
C ALA A 123 5.05 -3.61 8.26
N PRO A 124 6.26 -3.15 8.58
CA PRO A 124 7.50 -3.72 8.07
C PRO A 124 7.83 -5.06 8.75
N TYR A 125 8.76 -5.80 8.18
CA TYR A 125 9.37 -7.00 8.76
C TYR A 125 8.44 -8.19 9.02
N GLN A 126 7.22 -8.21 8.45
CA GLN A 126 6.27 -9.32 8.63
C GLN A 126 6.74 -10.63 7.98
N TYR A 127 7.72 -10.55 7.09
CA TYR A 127 8.28 -11.71 6.40
C TYR A 127 9.38 -12.43 7.18
N ILE A 128 9.91 -11.83 8.27
CA ILE A 128 10.96 -12.43 9.10
C ILE A 128 10.45 -12.74 10.50
N ALA A 129 11.10 -13.69 11.17
CA ALA A 129 10.85 -13.98 12.58
C ALA A 129 11.32 -12.81 13.44
N LEU A 130 10.41 -12.22 14.18
CA LEU A 130 10.70 -11.23 15.21
C LEU A 130 10.57 -11.87 16.58
N TYR A 131 11.40 -11.41 17.51
CA TYR A 131 11.40 -11.87 18.90
C TYR A 131 11.19 -10.67 19.82
N ASP A 132 10.43 -10.88 20.87
CA ASP A 132 10.18 -9.90 21.91
C ASP A 132 10.81 -10.36 23.22
N PHE A 133 11.33 -9.40 23.98
CA PHE A 133 11.82 -9.62 25.33
C PHE A 133 10.68 -9.27 26.29
N ASN A 134 10.15 -10.28 26.96
CA ASN A 134 9.03 -10.07 27.86
C ASN A 134 9.43 -10.50 29.29
N ASN A 135 9.39 -9.54 30.19
CA ASN A 135 9.66 -9.78 31.61
C ASN A 135 8.61 -10.67 32.28
N SER A 136 7.47 -10.91 31.65
CA SER A 136 6.46 -11.86 32.13
C SER A 136 6.91 -13.33 32.00
N TYR A 137 7.91 -13.60 31.17
CA TYR A 137 8.49 -14.92 30.93
C TYR A 137 9.93 -14.97 31.46
N MET A 138 10.11 -14.72 32.74
CA MET A 138 11.41 -14.79 33.36
C MET A 138 11.73 -16.23 33.77
N SER A 139 12.95 -16.63 33.54
CA SER A 139 13.52 -17.91 34.04
C SER A 139 14.59 -17.64 35.06
N TYR A 140 14.60 -18.44 36.13
CA TYR A 140 15.64 -18.35 37.13
C TYR A 140 16.80 -19.33 36.78
N VAL A 141 17.94 -18.76 36.39
CA VAL A 141 19.10 -19.54 35.93
C VAL A 141 20.33 -19.07 36.69
N ASN A 142 21.06 -20.01 37.29
CA ASN A 142 22.33 -19.76 38.05
C ASN A 142 22.22 -18.61 39.06
N GLY A 143 21.14 -18.56 39.82
CA GLY A 143 20.96 -17.55 40.85
C GLY A 143 20.44 -16.18 40.38
N HIS A 144 20.13 -16.02 39.10
CA HIS A 144 19.63 -14.77 38.50
C HIS A 144 18.36 -14.97 37.70
N TRP A 145 17.49 -13.97 37.74
CA TRP A 145 16.36 -13.91 36.85
C TRP A 145 16.77 -13.40 35.45
N VAL A 146 16.47 -14.19 34.44
CA VAL A 146 16.76 -13.88 33.01
C VAL A 146 15.47 -13.69 32.29
N SER A 147 15.32 -12.58 31.52
CA SER A 147 14.15 -12.32 30.69
C SER A 147 14.00 -13.37 29.60
N GLY A 148 12.78 -13.85 29.43
CA GLY A 148 12.47 -14.79 28.35
C GLY A 148 12.42 -14.08 26.99
N ILE A 149 12.74 -14.82 25.94
CA ILE A 149 12.61 -14.41 24.56
C ILE A 149 11.46 -15.22 23.98
N ILE A 150 10.45 -14.54 23.42
CA ILE A 150 9.32 -15.18 22.79
C ILE A 150 9.20 -14.73 21.33
N PRO A 151 8.65 -15.55 20.42
CA PRO A 151 8.31 -15.12 19.09
C PRO A 151 7.26 -14.00 19.15
N ALA A 152 7.51 -12.88 18.46
CA ALA A 152 6.60 -11.75 18.40
C ALA A 152 5.62 -11.85 17.23
N ASN A 153 5.95 -12.63 16.20
CA ASN A 153 5.12 -12.84 15.03
C ASN A 153 5.33 -14.25 14.43
N ASN A 154 4.41 -14.64 13.56
CA ASN A 154 4.63 -15.76 12.66
C ASN A 154 5.21 -15.21 11.35
N PRO A 155 6.46 -15.54 10.97
CA PRO A 155 7.05 -15.06 9.73
C PRO A 155 6.32 -15.63 8.53
N ASN A 156 6.22 -14.82 7.47
CA ASN A 156 5.67 -15.26 6.20
C ASN A 156 6.63 -14.89 5.06
N ASP A 157 7.50 -15.82 4.70
CA ASP A 157 8.49 -15.63 3.64
C ASP A 157 7.85 -15.47 2.26
N ASP A 158 6.62 -15.97 2.09
CA ASP A 158 5.84 -15.89 0.85
C ASP A 158 4.95 -14.64 0.79
N LEU A 159 5.09 -13.72 1.74
CA LEU A 159 4.37 -12.46 1.73
C LEU A 159 4.64 -11.71 0.43
N LYS A 160 3.58 -11.36 -0.30
CA LYS A 160 3.64 -10.72 -1.61
C LYS A 160 2.65 -9.57 -1.73
N TRP A 161 2.75 -8.81 -2.81
CA TRP A 161 1.87 -7.69 -3.11
C TRP A 161 0.40 -8.13 -3.18
N GLU A 162 -0.46 -7.39 -2.51
CA GLU A 162 -1.89 -7.44 -2.77
C GLU A 162 -2.17 -6.75 -4.11
N GLU A 163 -2.81 -7.44 -5.03
CA GLU A 163 -3.14 -6.94 -6.36
C GLU A 163 -4.64 -6.62 -6.46
N LYS A 164 -4.95 -5.36 -6.74
CA LYS A 164 -6.30 -4.92 -7.06
C LYS A 164 -6.44 -4.77 -8.56
N HIS A 165 -7.28 -5.59 -9.14
CA HIS A 165 -7.63 -5.59 -10.55
C HIS A 165 -8.93 -4.84 -10.74
N GLU A 166 -8.94 -3.85 -11.61
CA GLU A 166 -10.12 -3.06 -11.91
C GLU A 166 -10.34 -2.97 -13.42
N ALA A 167 -11.53 -3.35 -13.86
CA ALA A 167 -12.01 -3.10 -15.21
C ALA A 167 -13.14 -2.09 -15.14
N ASN A 168 -13.15 -1.11 -16.03
CA ASN A 168 -14.21 -0.10 -16.13
C ASN A 168 -14.63 0.12 -17.57
N VAL A 169 -15.90 0.47 -17.75
CA VAL A 169 -16.47 0.92 -19.02
C VAL A 169 -17.34 2.15 -18.71
N GLY A 170 -17.17 3.20 -19.49
CA GLY A 170 -17.89 4.45 -19.32
C GLY A 170 -18.39 5.01 -20.64
N LEU A 171 -19.54 5.68 -20.59
CA LEU A 171 -20.15 6.40 -21.70
C LEU A 171 -20.36 7.86 -21.29
N ASP A 172 -19.68 8.78 -21.97
CA ASP A 172 -19.90 10.21 -21.84
C ASP A 172 -20.83 10.68 -22.97
N PHE A 173 -21.83 11.48 -22.65
CA PHE A 173 -22.78 12.00 -23.61
C PHE A 173 -23.17 13.46 -23.34
N ALA A 174 -23.42 14.20 -24.43
CA ALA A 174 -24.02 15.51 -24.37
C ALA A 174 -24.95 15.70 -25.56
N PHE A 175 -26.11 16.32 -25.34
CA PHE A 175 -27.17 16.50 -26.31
C PHE A 175 -27.72 17.94 -26.29
N LEU A 176 -28.31 18.37 -27.42
CA LEU A 176 -29.09 19.61 -27.55
C LEU A 176 -28.31 20.90 -27.21
N GLY A 177 -27.07 21.01 -27.71
CA GLY A 177 -26.21 22.16 -27.42
C GLY A 177 -25.72 22.17 -25.97
N GLY A 178 -25.45 20.98 -25.39
CA GLY A 178 -24.95 20.81 -24.01
C GLY A 178 -26.04 20.99 -22.94
N ARG A 179 -27.31 21.10 -23.29
CA ARG A 179 -28.40 21.24 -22.30
C ARG A 179 -28.60 19.98 -21.46
N LEU A 180 -28.33 18.84 -22.03
CA LEU A 180 -28.37 17.56 -21.34
C LEU A 180 -27.01 16.90 -21.50
N SER A 181 -26.27 16.71 -20.41
CA SER A 181 -24.99 16.02 -20.41
C SER A 181 -24.87 15.13 -19.21
N GLY A 182 -24.08 14.04 -19.33
CA GLY A 182 -23.88 13.12 -18.25
C GLY A 182 -22.84 12.07 -18.60
N SER A 183 -22.52 11.24 -17.62
CA SER A 183 -21.70 10.05 -17.78
C SER A 183 -22.34 8.87 -17.08
N LEU A 184 -22.19 7.69 -17.67
CA LEU A 184 -22.56 6.41 -17.08
C LEU A 184 -21.30 5.57 -17.00
N ASP A 185 -20.99 5.10 -15.79
CA ASP A 185 -19.81 4.30 -15.52
C ASP A 185 -20.20 2.98 -14.86
N GLY A 186 -19.68 1.88 -15.40
CA GLY A 186 -19.73 0.57 -14.81
C GLY A 186 -18.32 0.09 -14.52
N TYR A 187 -18.12 -0.52 -13.35
CA TYR A 187 -16.82 -1.06 -12.98
C TYR A 187 -16.95 -2.42 -12.31
N TYR A 188 -15.91 -3.22 -12.48
CA TYR A 188 -15.72 -4.48 -11.78
C TYR A 188 -14.34 -4.50 -11.16
N ARG A 189 -14.27 -4.79 -9.86
CA ARG A 189 -13.01 -4.84 -9.10
C ARG A 189 -12.93 -6.14 -8.33
N TYR A 190 -11.76 -6.78 -8.36
CA TYR A 190 -11.44 -7.88 -7.47
C TYR A 190 -10.03 -7.73 -6.91
N THR A 191 -9.82 -8.26 -5.72
CA THR A 191 -8.53 -8.23 -5.04
C THR A 191 -7.99 -9.66 -4.98
N LYS A 192 -6.75 -9.80 -5.41
CA LYS A 192 -5.99 -11.04 -5.32
C LYS A 192 -4.92 -10.89 -4.25
N ASP A 193 -4.59 -11.99 -3.56
CA ASP A 193 -3.58 -12.02 -2.51
C ASP A 193 -3.80 -10.96 -1.42
N LEU A 194 -5.06 -10.86 -0.96
CA LEU A 194 -5.49 -9.88 0.04
C LEU A 194 -4.63 -9.96 1.31
N LEU A 195 -4.08 -8.83 1.70
CA LEU A 195 -3.31 -8.70 2.94
C LEU A 195 -4.27 -8.53 4.12
N TYR A 196 -4.35 -9.56 4.93
CA TYR A 196 -5.21 -9.57 6.11
C TYR A 196 -4.46 -10.13 7.32
N THR A 197 -4.57 -9.47 8.46
CA THR A 197 -4.00 -9.92 9.72
C THR A 197 -5.07 -10.62 10.54
N TYR A 198 -4.84 -11.86 10.91
CA TYR A 198 -5.72 -12.61 11.79
C TYR A 198 -4.94 -13.20 12.97
N THR A 199 -5.60 -13.30 14.11
CA THR A 199 -5.00 -13.90 15.29
C THR A 199 -5.12 -15.42 15.20
N VAL A 200 -3.99 -16.08 15.24
CA VAL A 200 -3.95 -17.56 15.32
C VAL A 200 -3.92 -17.92 16.82
N PRO A 201 -4.84 -18.76 17.31
CA PRO A 201 -4.73 -19.29 18.65
C PRO A 201 -3.42 -20.06 18.78
N MET A 202 -2.64 -19.77 19.81
CA MET A 202 -1.51 -20.62 20.12
C MET A 202 -2.01 -22.02 20.43
N PRO A 203 -1.38 -23.07 19.89
CA PRO A 203 -1.68 -24.42 20.34
C PRO A 203 -1.41 -24.53 21.85
N PRO A 204 -2.23 -25.24 22.58
CA PRO A 204 -2.08 -25.43 24.01
C PRO A 204 -0.76 -26.12 24.38
#